data_48e80d677d31769fae0271b0caf4f8d6
#
_entry.id   48e80d677d31769fae0271b0caf4f8d6
#
_cell.length_a   1.000
_cell.length_b   1.000
_cell.length_c   1.000
_cell.angle_alpha   90.00
_cell.angle_beta   90.00
_cell.angle_gamma   90.00
#
_symmetry.space_group_name_H-M   'P 1'
#
loop_
_entity.id
_entity.type
_entity.pdbx_description
1 polymer ?
#
loop_
_entity_poly.entity_id
_entity_poly.type
_entity_poly.pdbx_seq_one_letter_code
_entity_poly.pdbx_strand_id
1 'polypeptide(L)'
;MSIRERLGFANPHLLTASTAAVNALGGKDTFLAVHVRLSDGPFRALREQTVRSVWYRLVACAMRGVNASAGSADIYELERLLVPTNAVLPPPRVPLVQSVPLAALRPPEASMAGERRIKCAGKQHVAPELVPLNVPLFVATDVEDGLALAPLRAAFPCTILLRDLSDVPEIRTLERLVSAEDGVPLGPFLAPLLDAAIMGRAWAVVGTEGSTFSTYVEGLLWRLEHGHQIAQRG
;
A
#
# COMPACT_ATOMS: atom_id res chain seq x y z
N MET A 1 -9.00 -28.54 2.89
CA MET A 1 -8.16 -27.38 2.47
C MET A 1 -8.72 -26.86 1.16
N SER A 2 -9.27 -25.67 1.15
CA SER A 2 -9.90 -25.04 -0.03
C SER A 2 -8.82 -24.70 -1.08
N ILE A 3 -9.16 -24.72 -2.39
CA ILE A 3 -8.26 -24.26 -3.46
C ILE A 3 -7.74 -22.85 -3.17
N ARG A 4 -8.55 -21.98 -2.56
CA ARG A 4 -8.18 -20.59 -2.20
C ARG A 4 -7.06 -20.51 -1.17
N GLU A 5 -6.91 -21.48 -0.28
CA GLU A 5 -5.83 -21.54 0.71
C GLU A 5 -4.46 -21.86 0.09
N ARG A 6 -4.45 -22.25 -1.21
CA ARG A 6 -3.25 -22.55 -1.99
C ARG A 6 -2.85 -21.46 -2.97
N LEU A 7 -3.60 -20.35 -3.05
CA LEU A 7 -3.31 -19.23 -3.97
C LEU A 7 -2.23 -18.27 -3.43
N GLY A 8 -1.27 -18.82 -2.70
CA GLY A 8 -0.07 -18.07 -2.30
C GLY A 8 1.04 -18.20 -3.34
N PHE A 9 2.04 -17.32 -3.23
CA PHE A 9 3.23 -17.40 -4.08
C PHE A 9 4.12 -18.56 -3.64
N ALA A 10 4.59 -19.38 -4.61
CA ALA A 10 5.47 -20.52 -4.37
C ALA A 10 6.91 -20.30 -4.92
N ASN A 11 7.13 -19.26 -5.74
CA ASN A 11 8.45 -18.98 -6.31
C ASN A 11 9.42 -18.53 -5.21
N PRO A 12 10.55 -19.26 -4.98
CA PRO A 12 11.46 -18.96 -3.87
C PRO A 12 12.15 -17.61 -4.02
N HIS A 13 12.48 -17.18 -5.24
CA HIS A 13 13.09 -15.86 -5.47
C HIS A 13 12.12 -14.74 -5.12
N LEU A 14 10.84 -14.89 -5.48
CA LEU A 14 9.81 -13.92 -5.14
C LEU A 14 9.59 -13.83 -3.62
N LEU A 15 9.53 -14.98 -2.93
CA LEU A 15 9.37 -15.03 -1.48
C LEU A 15 10.57 -14.41 -0.74
N THR A 16 11.79 -14.68 -1.21
CA THR A 16 13.01 -14.12 -0.63
C THR A 16 13.07 -12.61 -0.85
N ALA A 17 12.80 -12.12 -2.08
CA ALA A 17 12.78 -10.70 -2.40
C ALA A 17 11.69 -9.95 -1.60
N SER A 18 10.48 -10.51 -1.51
CA SER A 18 9.41 -9.88 -0.73
C SER A 18 9.71 -9.83 0.76
N THR A 19 10.36 -10.86 1.31
CA THR A 19 10.78 -10.86 2.73
C THR A 19 11.85 -9.81 2.99
N ALA A 20 12.85 -9.69 2.11
CA ALA A 20 13.89 -8.68 2.20
C ALA A 20 13.31 -7.25 2.09
N ALA A 21 12.36 -7.03 1.16
CA ALA A 21 11.65 -5.76 1.02
C ALA A 21 10.89 -5.39 2.28
N VAL A 22 10.10 -6.32 2.83
CA VAL A 22 9.34 -6.11 4.07
C VAL A 22 10.26 -5.79 5.24
N ASN A 23 11.39 -6.49 5.39
CA ASN A 23 12.38 -6.19 6.42
C ASN A 23 12.99 -4.80 6.24
N ALA A 24 13.24 -4.36 5.00
CA ALA A 24 13.73 -3.02 4.71
C ALA A 24 12.71 -1.94 5.09
N LEU A 25 11.40 -2.22 4.98
CA LEU A 25 10.31 -1.33 5.40
C LEU A 25 10.12 -1.27 6.94
N GLY A 26 10.80 -2.12 7.69
CA GLY A 26 10.71 -2.19 9.16
C GLY A 26 10.11 -3.49 9.69
N GLY A 27 9.65 -4.38 8.81
CA GLY A 27 9.07 -5.67 9.16
C GLY A 27 7.57 -5.78 8.81
N LYS A 28 7.03 -6.96 8.99
CA LYS A 28 5.59 -7.21 8.83
C LYS A 28 4.79 -6.32 9.79
N ASP A 29 3.64 -5.83 9.34
CA ASP A 29 2.71 -5.02 10.12
C ASP A 29 3.24 -3.64 10.58
N THR A 30 4.37 -3.16 10.04
CA THR A 30 4.96 -1.87 10.41
C THR A 30 4.75 -0.75 9.38
N PHE A 31 4.10 -1.04 8.27
CA PHE A 31 3.87 -0.10 7.18
C PHE A 31 2.45 -0.24 6.61
N LEU A 32 1.96 0.81 5.98
CA LEU A 32 0.74 0.78 5.17
C LEU A 32 1.10 0.42 3.73
N ALA A 33 0.17 -0.18 3.01
CA ALA A 33 0.35 -0.41 1.59
C ALA A 33 -0.87 0.04 0.77
N VAL A 34 -0.59 0.48 -0.46
CA VAL A 34 -1.63 0.93 -1.38
C VAL A 34 -1.33 0.48 -2.81
N HIS A 35 -2.37 0.06 -3.53
CA HIS A 35 -2.32 -0.08 -4.97
C HIS A 35 -3.12 1.02 -5.66
N VAL A 36 -2.43 1.81 -6.50
CA VAL A 36 -3.00 2.95 -7.22
C VAL A 36 -2.93 2.67 -8.72
N ARG A 37 -4.07 2.32 -9.34
CA ARG A 37 -4.18 2.06 -10.78
C ARG A 37 -4.69 3.30 -11.50
N LEU A 38 -3.87 3.83 -12.43
CA LEU A 38 -4.15 5.13 -13.09
C LEU A 38 -3.89 5.14 -14.60
N SER A 39 -3.27 4.09 -15.19
CA SER A 39 -2.71 4.19 -16.54
C SER A 39 -3.70 3.83 -17.64
N ASP A 40 -4.67 2.96 -17.39
CA ASP A 40 -5.48 2.34 -18.43
C ASP A 40 -7.00 2.48 -18.22
N GLY A 41 -7.75 2.28 -19.29
CA GLY A 41 -9.21 2.21 -19.32
C GLY A 41 -9.90 3.31 -18.50
N PRO A 42 -10.89 2.95 -17.68
CA PRO A 42 -11.64 3.89 -16.86
C PRO A 42 -10.78 4.55 -15.78
N PHE A 43 -9.70 3.90 -15.33
CA PHE A 43 -8.83 4.42 -14.29
C PHE A 43 -8.07 5.67 -14.75
N ARG A 44 -7.71 5.75 -16.04
CA ARG A 44 -7.08 6.94 -16.63
C ARG A 44 -8.01 8.15 -16.59
N ALA A 45 -9.29 7.95 -16.89
CA ALA A 45 -10.28 9.02 -16.89
C ALA A 45 -10.61 9.51 -15.45
N LEU A 46 -10.46 8.65 -14.46
CA LEU A 46 -10.81 8.90 -13.06
C LEU A 46 -9.59 9.11 -12.14
N ARG A 47 -8.42 9.46 -12.72
CA ARG A 47 -7.13 9.52 -11.97
C ARG A 47 -7.23 10.32 -10.67
N GLU A 48 -7.68 11.55 -10.73
CA GLU A 48 -7.78 12.43 -9.56
C GLU A 48 -8.74 11.87 -8.50
N GLN A 49 -9.91 11.40 -8.96
CA GLN A 49 -10.91 10.79 -8.06
C GLN A 49 -10.36 9.52 -7.40
N THR A 50 -9.64 8.69 -8.15
CA THR A 50 -8.99 7.47 -7.65
C THR A 50 -7.96 7.80 -6.58
N VAL A 51 -7.03 8.72 -6.87
CA VAL A 51 -6.00 9.13 -5.91
C VAL A 51 -6.62 9.72 -4.66
N ARG A 52 -7.64 10.58 -4.81
CA ARG A 52 -8.35 11.18 -3.69
C ARG A 52 -9.08 10.14 -2.84
N SER A 53 -9.79 9.19 -3.46
CA SER A 53 -10.48 8.10 -2.76
C SER A 53 -9.52 7.24 -1.94
N VAL A 54 -8.41 6.86 -2.56
CA VAL A 54 -7.34 6.09 -1.92
C VAL A 54 -6.71 6.87 -0.76
N TRP A 55 -6.45 8.17 -0.96
CA TRP A 55 -5.90 9.07 0.07
C TRP A 55 -6.79 9.09 1.32
N TYR A 56 -8.11 9.30 1.15
CA TYR A 56 -9.06 9.31 2.27
C TYR A 56 -9.05 8.00 3.05
N ARG A 57 -9.04 6.88 2.34
CA ARG A 57 -9.01 5.54 2.96
C ARG A 57 -7.72 5.29 3.74
N LEU A 58 -6.57 5.69 3.18
CA LEU A 58 -5.27 5.57 3.85
C LEU A 58 -5.17 6.44 5.10
N VAL A 59 -5.56 7.72 5.00
CA VAL A 59 -5.58 8.63 6.15
C VAL A 59 -6.51 8.10 7.23
N ALA A 60 -7.71 7.62 6.85
CA ALA A 60 -8.62 6.98 7.81
C ALA A 60 -7.99 5.76 8.50
N CYS A 61 -7.22 4.93 7.78
CA CYS A 61 -6.50 3.81 8.38
C CYS A 61 -5.44 4.31 9.39
N ALA A 62 -4.58 5.26 8.98
CA ALA A 62 -3.52 5.78 9.84
C ALA A 62 -4.06 6.47 11.10
N MET A 63 -5.11 7.29 10.95
CA MET A 63 -5.69 8.06 12.06
C MET A 63 -6.45 7.18 13.05
N ARG A 64 -7.16 6.16 12.60
CA ARG A 64 -7.89 5.23 13.48
C ARG A 64 -6.99 4.36 14.33
N GLY A 65 -5.77 4.09 13.88
CA GLY A 65 -4.77 3.42 14.68
C GLY A 65 -4.42 4.17 15.97
N VAL A 66 -4.64 5.50 15.99
CA VAL A 66 -4.33 6.38 17.13
C VAL A 66 -5.60 6.92 17.80
N ASN A 67 -6.68 7.11 17.05
CA ASN A 67 -7.91 7.73 17.53
C ASN A 67 -9.14 7.01 16.97
N ALA A 68 -9.74 6.10 17.75
CA ALA A 68 -10.89 5.31 17.33
C ALA A 68 -12.13 6.16 16.95
N SER A 69 -12.13 7.46 17.30
CA SER A 69 -13.22 8.40 17.07
C SER A 69 -12.97 9.41 15.94
N ALA A 70 -11.83 9.31 15.21
CA ALA A 70 -11.58 10.19 14.07
C ALA A 70 -12.68 10.07 13.00
N GLY A 71 -13.47 11.12 12.84
CA GLY A 71 -14.59 11.19 11.92
C GLY A 71 -14.17 11.61 10.51
N SER A 72 -15.10 11.50 9.55
CA SER A 72 -14.85 11.96 8.17
C SER A 72 -14.61 13.47 8.06
N ALA A 73 -15.15 14.27 8.98
CA ALA A 73 -14.94 15.72 9.06
C ALA A 73 -13.47 16.05 9.36
N ASP A 74 -12.84 15.32 10.28
CA ASP A 74 -11.44 15.51 10.64
C ASP A 74 -10.52 15.22 9.46
N ILE A 75 -10.83 14.18 8.67
CA ILE A 75 -10.06 13.81 7.46
C ILE A 75 -10.19 14.89 6.37
N TYR A 76 -11.36 15.50 6.25
CA TYR A 76 -11.57 16.59 5.29
C TYR A 76 -10.75 17.84 5.62
N GLU A 77 -10.65 18.20 6.90
CA GLU A 77 -9.78 19.29 7.33
C GLU A 77 -8.30 18.96 7.09
N LEU A 78 -7.90 17.70 7.30
CA LEU A 78 -6.54 17.26 6.96
C LEU A 78 -6.25 17.33 5.46
N GLU A 79 -7.22 17.02 4.60
CA GLU A 79 -7.06 17.20 3.14
C GLU A 79 -6.77 18.66 2.81
N ARG A 80 -7.54 19.60 3.36
CA ARG A 80 -7.36 21.04 3.13
C ARG A 80 -5.98 21.53 3.58
N LEU A 81 -5.45 20.95 4.64
CA LEU A 81 -4.14 21.32 5.18
C LEU A 81 -2.98 20.74 4.36
N LEU A 82 -3.09 19.48 3.93
CA LEU A 82 -1.99 18.72 3.32
C LEU A 82 -2.00 18.75 1.80
N VAL A 83 -3.17 18.92 1.19
CA VAL A 83 -3.34 18.91 -0.27
C VAL A 83 -3.87 20.25 -0.72
N PRO A 84 -3.00 21.23 -1.03
CA PRO A 84 -3.44 22.53 -1.52
C PRO A 84 -4.18 22.35 -2.85
N THR A 85 -5.48 22.52 -2.80
CA THR A 85 -6.35 22.51 -3.99
C THR A 85 -7.03 23.84 -4.14
N ASN A 86 -7.12 24.35 -5.37
CA ASN A 86 -7.89 25.55 -5.69
C ASN A 86 -9.41 25.28 -5.73
N ALA A 87 -9.83 24.03 -5.59
CA ALA A 87 -11.22 23.62 -5.65
C ALA A 87 -11.67 23.02 -4.31
N VAL A 88 -12.74 23.56 -3.74
CA VAL A 88 -13.45 22.97 -2.62
C VAL A 88 -14.32 21.85 -3.18
N LEU A 89 -13.81 20.65 -3.18
CA LEU A 89 -14.58 19.47 -3.58
C LEU A 89 -15.27 18.85 -2.36
N PRO A 90 -16.52 18.39 -2.46
CA PRO A 90 -17.14 17.65 -1.37
C PRO A 90 -16.33 16.39 -1.05
N PRO A 91 -16.37 15.89 0.21
CA PRO A 91 -15.68 14.66 0.55
C PRO A 91 -16.14 13.52 -0.37
N PRO A 92 -15.22 12.68 -0.86
CA PRO A 92 -15.61 11.58 -1.72
C PRO A 92 -16.58 10.67 -0.93
N ARG A 93 -17.64 10.23 -1.59
CA ARG A 93 -18.47 9.14 -1.07
C ARG A 93 -17.68 7.84 -1.14
N VAL A 94 -16.71 7.73 -0.26
CA VAL A 94 -15.92 6.51 -0.15
C VAL A 94 -16.75 5.58 0.73
N PRO A 95 -17.29 4.48 0.19
CA PRO A 95 -17.72 3.42 1.06
C PRO A 95 -16.46 3.01 1.82
N LEU A 96 -16.48 3.17 3.13
CA LEU A 96 -15.53 2.50 4.00
C LEU A 96 -15.81 1.01 3.80
N VAL A 97 -15.28 0.44 2.73
CA VAL A 97 -15.34 -1.00 2.48
C VAL A 97 -14.50 -1.61 3.58
N GLN A 98 -15.19 -1.94 4.64
CA GLN A 98 -14.67 -2.68 5.76
C GLN A 98 -14.47 -4.11 5.30
N SER A 99 -13.39 -4.34 4.58
CA SER A 99 -12.99 -5.71 4.33
C SER A 99 -12.55 -6.42 5.63
N VAL A 100 -12.15 -5.65 6.65
CA VAL A 100 -11.84 -6.15 8.01
C VAL A 100 -12.31 -5.10 9.02
N PRO A 101 -12.85 -5.48 10.19
CA PRO A 101 -13.10 -4.55 11.26
C PRO A 101 -11.77 -3.88 11.64
N LEU A 102 -11.65 -2.58 11.38
CA LEU A 102 -10.46 -1.79 11.74
C LEU A 102 -10.15 -1.86 13.26
N ALA A 103 -11.14 -2.19 14.08
CA ALA A 103 -10.95 -2.49 15.50
C ALA A 103 -10.02 -3.70 15.78
N ALA A 104 -9.81 -4.59 14.80
CA ALA A 104 -8.87 -5.70 14.92
C ALA A 104 -7.43 -5.33 14.55
N LEU A 105 -7.23 -4.18 13.92
CA LEU A 105 -5.91 -3.68 13.53
C LEU A 105 -5.32 -2.88 14.70
N ARG A 106 -4.44 -3.49 15.48
CA ARG A 106 -3.61 -2.73 16.41
C ARG A 106 -2.62 -1.89 15.60
N PRO A 107 -2.45 -0.59 15.94
CA PRO A 107 -1.36 0.20 15.36
C PRO A 107 -0.05 -0.52 15.62
N PRO A 108 0.92 -0.44 14.70
CA PRO A 108 2.25 -0.97 14.95
C PRO A 108 2.82 -0.31 16.21
N GLU A 109 3.10 -1.11 17.23
CA GLU A 109 3.81 -0.62 18.39
C GLU A 109 5.20 -0.16 17.94
N ALA A 110 5.59 1.05 18.29
CA ALA A 110 6.88 1.63 17.89
C ALA A 110 8.08 0.73 18.28
N SER A 111 7.92 -0.14 19.28
CA SER A 111 8.93 -1.10 19.72
C SER A 111 9.08 -2.32 18.82
N MET A 112 8.13 -2.60 17.92
CA MET A 112 8.16 -3.73 16.97
C MET A 112 8.83 -3.35 15.65
N ALA A 113 9.05 -2.05 15.40
CA ALA A 113 9.76 -1.60 14.22
C ALA A 113 11.23 -2.02 14.33
N GLY A 114 11.62 -3.06 13.59
CA GLY A 114 13.03 -3.36 13.34
C GLY A 114 13.73 -2.13 12.76
N GLU A 115 15.04 -2.13 12.78
CA GLU A 115 15.83 -1.02 12.22
C GLU A 115 15.48 -0.85 10.73
N ARG A 116 14.78 0.24 10.40
CA ARG A 116 14.47 0.55 9.01
C ARG A 116 15.76 0.83 8.24
N ARG A 117 15.98 0.11 7.16
CA ARG A 117 17.12 0.35 6.27
C ARG A 117 16.84 1.48 5.27
N ILE A 118 15.56 1.81 5.05
CA ILE A 118 15.15 2.83 4.07
C ILE A 118 15.01 4.17 4.75
N LYS A 119 15.61 5.19 4.14
CA LYS A 119 15.45 6.60 4.54
C LYS A 119 14.18 7.15 3.89
N CYS A 120 13.30 7.75 4.70
CA CYS A 120 12.15 8.49 4.21
C CYS A 120 12.62 9.74 3.44
N ALA A 121 12.13 9.93 2.22
CA ALA A 121 12.52 11.08 1.39
C ALA A 121 11.88 12.39 1.85
N GLY A 122 10.65 12.33 2.41
CA GLY A 122 9.93 13.50 2.89
C GLY A 122 10.30 13.89 4.33
N LYS A 123 10.08 15.18 4.64
CA LYS A 123 10.22 15.68 6.01
C LYS A 123 9.06 15.18 6.87
N GLN A 124 9.36 14.49 7.94
CA GLN A 124 8.34 13.97 8.86
C GLN A 124 7.50 15.08 9.49
N HIS A 125 6.23 14.79 9.70
CA HIS A 125 5.32 15.67 10.42
C HIS A 125 5.72 15.75 11.90
N VAL A 126 5.68 16.97 12.44
CA VAL A 126 5.97 17.25 13.85
C VAL A 126 4.72 17.66 14.64
N ALA A 127 3.66 18.09 13.95
CA ALA A 127 2.38 18.42 14.55
C ALA A 127 1.71 17.13 15.07
N PRO A 128 1.30 17.08 16.34
CA PRO A 128 0.79 15.85 16.98
C PRO A 128 -0.33 15.17 16.18
N GLU A 129 -1.22 15.95 15.60
CA GLU A 129 -2.34 15.48 14.77
C GLU A 129 -1.90 14.81 13.46
N LEU A 130 -0.69 15.10 12.96
CA LEU A 130 -0.13 14.55 11.73
C LEU A 130 0.89 13.42 11.97
N VAL A 131 1.41 13.27 13.20
CA VAL A 131 2.39 12.23 13.53
C VAL A 131 1.96 10.82 13.09
N PRO A 132 0.68 10.42 13.18
CA PRO A 132 0.23 9.11 12.70
C PRO A 132 0.49 8.87 11.21
N LEU A 133 0.62 9.92 10.40
CA LEU A 133 0.91 9.86 8.97
C LEU A 133 2.40 9.63 8.67
N ASN A 134 3.27 9.63 9.67
CA ASN A 134 4.70 9.30 9.51
C ASN A 134 4.96 7.79 9.34
N VAL A 135 3.92 6.96 9.39
CA VAL A 135 4.03 5.54 9.07
C VAL A 135 4.53 5.35 7.63
N PRO A 136 5.44 4.40 7.35
CA PRO A 136 5.84 4.12 5.98
C PRO A 136 4.65 3.71 5.14
N LEU A 137 4.60 4.20 3.90
CA LEU A 137 3.59 3.85 2.92
C LEU A 137 4.26 3.21 1.71
N PHE A 138 4.04 1.92 1.49
CA PHE A 138 4.44 1.25 0.26
C PHE A 138 3.38 1.46 -0.82
N VAL A 139 3.81 1.95 -1.99
CA VAL A 139 2.91 2.25 -3.12
C VAL A 139 3.24 1.36 -4.30
N ALA A 140 2.30 0.47 -4.65
CA ALA A 140 2.28 -0.24 -5.92
C ALA A 140 1.43 0.56 -6.92
N THR A 141 1.97 0.83 -8.11
CA THR A 141 1.28 1.64 -9.13
C THR A 141 1.75 1.29 -10.52
N ASP A 142 0.86 1.49 -11.48
CA ASP A 142 1.10 1.34 -12.92
C ASP A 142 1.51 2.65 -13.61
N VAL A 143 1.81 3.71 -12.85
CA VAL A 143 2.31 4.98 -13.38
C VAL A 143 3.67 5.35 -12.80
N GLU A 144 4.52 5.91 -13.66
CA GLU A 144 5.81 6.47 -13.26
C GLU A 144 5.71 7.94 -12.82
N ASP A 145 4.59 8.59 -13.16
CA ASP A 145 4.36 10.01 -12.93
C ASP A 145 4.31 10.34 -11.42
N GLY A 146 5.38 10.97 -10.96
CA GLY A 146 5.50 11.41 -9.58
C GLY A 146 4.46 12.45 -9.15
N LEU A 147 3.91 13.24 -10.10
CA LEU A 147 2.90 14.26 -9.82
C LEU A 147 1.56 13.65 -9.45
N ALA A 148 1.19 12.53 -10.09
CA ALA A 148 -0.05 11.81 -9.75
C ALA A 148 -0.08 11.34 -8.29
N LEU A 149 1.09 11.06 -7.70
CA LEU A 149 1.22 10.60 -6.31
C LEU A 149 1.51 11.73 -5.31
N ALA A 150 1.57 13.00 -5.77
CA ALA A 150 1.88 14.14 -4.91
C ALA A 150 0.97 14.25 -3.67
N PRO A 151 -0.36 14.04 -3.75
CA PRO A 151 -1.22 14.06 -2.57
C PRO A 151 -0.86 12.98 -1.54
N LEU A 152 -0.48 11.77 -1.99
CA LEU A 152 -0.05 10.70 -1.10
C LEU A 152 1.27 11.04 -0.41
N ARG A 153 2.24 11.60 -1.15
CA ARG A 153 3.54 12.01 -0.60
C ARG A 153 3.43 13.18 0.35
N ALA A 154 2.48 14.08 0.15
CA ALA A 154 2.21 15.20 1.06
C ALA A 154 1.67 14.69 2.41
N ALA A 155 0.78 13.71 2.39
CA ALA A 155 0.24 13.11 3.61
C ALA A 155 1.22 12.13 4.27
N PHE A 156 1.90 11.30 3.48
CA PHE A 156 2.81 10.25 3.97
C PHE A 156 4.24 10.54 3.54
N PRO A 157 5.03 11.24 4.36
CA PRO A 157 6.41 11.64 4.01
C PRO A 157 7.34 10.45 3.73
N CYS A 158 7.00 9.28 4.27
CA CYS A 158 7.71 8.03 4.04
C CYS A 158 7.01 7.15 2.99
N THR A 159 6.72 7.73 1.83
CA THR A 159 6.18 7.01 0.66
C THR A 159 7.31 6.33 -0.10
N ILE A 160 7.17 5.03 -0.34
CA ILE A 160 8.18 4.13 -0.90
C ILE A 160 7.54 3.34 -2.05
N LEU A 161 8.19 3.31 -3.21
CA LEU A 161 7.82 2.49 -4.36
C LEU A 161 8.81 1.31 -4.49
N LEU A 162 8.47 0.30 -5.29
CA LEU A 162 9.35 -0.83 -5.53
C LEU A 162 10.74 -0.40 -6.04
N ARG A 163 10.82 0.60 -6.92
CA ARG A 163 12.08 1.16 -7.44
C ARG A 163 12.98 1.77 -6.35
N ASP A 164 12.40 2.26 -5.26
CA ASP A 164 13.15 2.83 -4.14
C ASP A 164 13.81 1.73 -3.27
N LEU A 165 13.47 0.46 -3.54
CA LEU A 165 14.05 -0.74 -2.94
C LEU A 165 15.11 -1.42 -3.83
N SER A 166 15.49 -0.79 -4.94
CA SER A 166 16.47 -1.35 -5.90
C SER A 166 17.84 -1.66 -5.29
N ASP A 167 18.18 -1.06 -4.15
CA ASP A 167 19.41 -1.37 -3.41
C ASP A 167 19.34 -2.66 -2.58
N VAL A 168 18.16 -3.26 -2.44
CA VAL A 168 17.97 -4.56 -1.78
C VAL A 168 18.49 -5.67 -2.69
N PRO A 169 19.52 -6.46 -2.30
CA PRO A 169 20.19 -7.42 -3.17
C PRO A 169 19.24 -8.49 -3.75
N GLU A 170 18.26 -8.92 -2.96
CA GLU A 170 17.29 -9.96 -3.33
C GLU A 170 16.32 -9.45 -4.41
N ILE A 171 15.98 -8.17 -4.39
CA ILE A 171 15.17 -7.52 -5.44
C ILE A 171 15.97 -7.45 -6.72
N ARG A 172 17.23 -7.00 -6.66
CA ARG A 172 18.12 -7.00 -7.83
C ARG A 172 18.30 -8.39 -8.44
N THR A 173 18.37 -9.42 -7.61
CA THR A 173 18.45 -10.80 -8.08
C THR A 173 17.19 -11.19 -8.84
N LEU A 174 16.01 -10.85 -8.31
CA LEU A 174 14.71 -11.11 -8.95
C LEU A 174 14.59 -10.38 -10.30
N GLU A 175 15.00 -9.12 -10.37
CA GLU A 175 14.95 -8.30 -11.59
C GLU A 175 15.82 -8.84 -12.73
N ARG A 176 16.90 -9.55 -12.40
CA ARG A 176 17.83 -10.14 -13.36
C ARG A 176 17.48 -11.55 -13.80
N LEU A 177 16.42 -12.13 -13.24
CA LEU A 177 15.98 -13.47 -13.65
C LEU A 177 15.59 -13.48 -15.11
N VAL A 178 16.02 -14.53 -15.80
CA VAL A 178 15.66 -14.83 -17.18
C VAL A 178 15.03 -16.23 -17.25
N SER A 179 14.15 -16.42 -18.19
CA SER A 179 13.60 -17.74 -18.49
C SER A 179 14.70 -18.66 -19.04
N ALA A 180 14.79 -19.86 -18.51
CA ALA A 180 15.77 -20.84 -18.95
C ALA A 180 15.48 -21.40 -20.35
N GLU A 181 14.22 -21.30 -20.82
CA GLU A 181 13.78 -21.85 -22.10
C GLU A 181 14.07 -20.90 -23.27
N ASP A 182 13.79 -19.61 -23.11
CA ASP A 182 13.80 -18.64 -24.20
C ASP A 182 14.63 -17.37 -23.90
N GLY A 183 15.23 -17.26 -22.70
CA GLY A 183 16.05 -16.13 -22.31
C GLY A 183 15.26 -14.83 -22.04
N VAL A 184 13.93 -14.89 -21.95
CA VAL A 184 13.10 -13.71 -21.71
C VAL A 184 13.33 -13.18 -20.29
N PRO A 185 13.56 -11.85 -20.09
CA PRO A 185 13.65 -11.25 -18.78
C PRO A 185 12.35 -11.43 -17.99
N LEU A 186 12.42 -12.03 -16.81
CA LEU A 186 11.26 -12.31 -15.95
C LEU A 186 10.93 -11.15 -14.99
N GLY A 187 11.89 -10.26 -14.74
CA GLY A 187 11.73 -9.13 -13.81
C GLY A 187 10.43 -8.33 -14.03
N PRO A 188 10.14 -7.85 -15.27
CA PRO A 188 8.91 -7.08 -15.53
C PRO A 188 7.62 -7.85 -15.23
N PHE A 189 7.61 -9.17 -15.41
CA PHE A 189 6.44 -10.03 -15.10
C PHE A 189 6.32 -10.33 -13.60
N LEU A 190 7.45 -10.36 -12.88
CA LEU A 190 7.49 -10.65 -11.46
C LEU A 190 7.28 -9.41 -10.59
N ALA A 191 7.54 -8.20 -11.11
CA ALA A 191 7.39 -6.97 -10.36
C ALA A 191 5.97 -6.76 -9.76
N PRO A 192 4.86 -6.95 -10.51
CA PRO A 192 3.52 -6.84 -9.92
C PRO A 192 3.25 -7.93 -8.86
N LEU A 193 3.82 -9.11 -9.01
CA LEU A 193 3.69 -10.18 -8.02
C LEU A 193 4.50 -9.88 -6.76
N LEU A 194 5.65 -9.23 -6.91
CA LEU A 194 6.46 -8.75 -5.80
C LEU A 194 5.73 -7.65 -5.03
N ASP A 195 5.14 -6.67 -5.74
CA ASP A 195 4.27 -5.65 -5.14
C ASP A 195 3.16 -6.29 -4.31
N ALA A 196 2.44 -7.26 -4.87
CA ALA A 196 1.37 -7.97 -4.18
C ALA A 196 1.86 -8.70 -2.92
N ALA A 197 3.02 -9.38 -3.00
CA ALA A 197 3.61 -10.13 -1.88
C ALA A 197 4.08 -9.20 -0.74
N ILE A 198 4.61 -8.02 -1.08
CA ILE A 198 4.97 -6.99 -0.09
C ILE A 198 3.70 -6.43 0.56
N MET A 199 2.72 -6.01 -0.26
CA MET A 199 1.47 -5.43 0.22
C MET A 199 0.70 -6.37 1.14
N GLY A 200 0.67 -7.67 0.84
CA GLY A 200 0.00 -8.68 1.67
C GLY A 200 0.51 -8.70 3.12
N ARG A 201 1.72 -8.22 3.38
CA ARG A 201 2.35 -8.19 4.70
C ARG A 201 2.31 -6.83 5.40
N ALA A 202 1.61 -5.86 4.81
CA ALA A 202 1.40 -4.55 5.42
C ALA A 202 0.42 -4.63 6.59
N TRP A 203 0.52 -3.71 7.54
CA TRP A 203 -0.46 -3.55 8.61
C TRP A 203 -1.89 -3.37 8.07
N ALA A 204 -2.05 -2.52 7.07
CA ALA A 204 -3.31 -2.38 6.34
C ALA A 204 -3.03 -2.13 4.84
N VAL A 205 -3.97 -2.58 4.02
CA VAL A 205 -3.91 -2.43 2.56
C VAL A 205 -5.11 -1.64 2.08
N VAL A 206 -4.86 -0.70 1.18
CA VAL A 206 -5.90 0.04 0.46
C VAL A 206 -5.69 -0.16 -1.04
N GLY A 207 -6.73 -0.52 -1.76
CA GLY A 207 -6.67 -0.71 -3.21
C GLY A 207 -7.55 0.26 -3.99
N THR A 208 -7.27 0.40 -5.28
CA THR A 208 -8.14 1.10 -6.23
C THR A 208 -9.44 0.32 -6.41
N GLU A 209 -10.57 0.99 -6.25
CA GLU A 209 -11.89 0.39 -6.45
C GLU A 209 -12.05 -0.10 -7.90
N GLY A 210 -12.65 -1.28 -8.06
CA GLY A 210 -12.84 -1.91 -9.37
C GLY A 210 -11.59 -2.58 -9.97
N SER A 211 -10.41 -2.44 -9.36
CA SER A 211 -9.20 -3.12 -9.79
C SER A 211 -9.17 -4.57 -9.30
N THR A 212 -9.00 -5.51 -10.24
CA THR A 212 -8.85 -6.94 -9.92
C THR A 212 -7.61 -7.24 -9.08
N PHE A 213 -6.49 -6.54 -9.37
CA PHE A 213 -5.28 -6.65 -8.58
C PHE A 213 -5.50 -6.18 -7.14
N SER A 214 -6.11 -5.01 -6.94
CA SER A 214 -6.46 -4.51 -5.61
C SER A 214 -7.34 -5.50 -4.84
N THR A 215 -8.36 -6.04 -5.52
CA THR A 215 -9.26 -7.05 -4.93
C THR A 215 -8.52 -8.32 -4.53
N TYR A 216 -7.56 -8.77 -5.34
CA TYR A 216 -6.72 -9.93 -5.02
C TYR A 216 -5.85 -9.67 -3.78
N VAL A 217 -5.20 -8.52 -3.71
CA VAL A 217 -4.33 -8.20 -2.57
C VAL A 217 -5.13 -7.97 -1.29
N GLU A 218 -6.15 -7.09 -1.30
CA GLU A 218 -6.99 -6.79 -0.12
C GLU A 218 -7.83 -7.99 0.32
N GLY A 219 -8.50 -8.62 -0.64
CA GLY A 219 -9.52 -9.64 -0.38
C GLY A 219 -8.96 -11.03 -0.14
N LEU A 220 -7.73 -11.31 -0.57
CA LEU A 220 -7.13 -12.63 -0.46
C LEU A 220 -5.77 -12.61 0.22
N LEU A 221 -4.74 -12.00 -0.37
CA LEU A 221 -3.37 -12.14 0.14
C LEU A 221 -3.22 -11.56 1.55
N TRP A 222 -3.65 -10.33 1.76
CA TRP A 222 -3.56 -9.68 3.06
C TRP A 222 -4.34 -10.46 4.13
N ARG A 223 -5.52 -10.97 3.77
CA ARG A 223 -6.34 -11.79 4.68
C ARG A 223 -5.68 -13.10 5.06
N LEU A 224 -5.06 -13.78 4.09
CA LEU A 224 -4.31 -15.00 4.35
C LEU A 224 -3.13 -14.76 5.28
N GLU A 225 -2.35 -13.72 5.02
CA GLU A 225 -1.18 -13.35 5.82
C GLU A 225 -1.53 -13.01 7.27
N HIS A 226 -2.77 -12.51 7.52
CA HIS A 226 -3.24 -12.10 8.84
C HIS A 226 -4.24 -13.07 9.48
N GLY A 227 -4.43 -14.26 8.89
CA GLY A 227 -5.33 -15.28 9.44
C GLY A 227 -6.82 -14.93 9.40
N HIS A 228 -7.22 -14.00 8.52
CA HIS A 228 -8.62 -13.62 8.35
C HIS A 228 -9.33 -14.48 7.29
N GLN A 229 -10.64 -14.63 7.44
CA GLN A 229 -11.44 -15.31 6.41
C GLN A 229 -11.39 -14.53 5.09
N ILE A 230 -11.20 -15.26 4.00
CA ILE A 230 -11.22 -14.71 2.65
C ILE A 230 -12.64 -14.20 2.35
N ALA A 231 -12.74 -12.94 1.87
CA ALA A 231 -14.03 -12.39 1.47
C ALA A 231 -14.58 -13.18 0.26
N GLN A 232 -15.71 -13.83 0.44
CA GLN A 232 -16.47 -14.39 -0.66
C GLN A 232 -17.33 -13.28 -1.23
N ARG A 233 -17.14 -12.95 -2.50
CA ARG A 233 -18.17 -12.21 -3.24
C ARG A 233 -19.22 -13.23 -3.66
N GLY A 234 -20.43 -13.09 -3.15
CA GLY A 234 -21.61 -13.78 -3.65
C GLY A 234 -21.94 -13.34 -5.08
#